data_7b33a6aa57d4f7e7b5d4b7b2e6139afa
#
_entry.id   7b33a6aa57d4f7e7b5d4b7b2e6139afa
#
_cell.length_a   1.000
_cell.length_b   1.000
_cell.length_c   1.000
_cell.angle_alpha   90.00
_cell.angle_beta   90.00
_cell.angle_gamma   90.00
#
_symmetry.space_group_name_H-M   'P 1'
#
loop_
_entity.id
_entity.type
_entity.pdbx_description
1 polymer ?
#
loop_
_entity_poly.entity_id
_entity_poly.type
_entity_poly.pdbx_seq_one_letter_code
_entity_poly.pdbx_strand_id
1 'polypeptide(L)'
;MAGLPRMIRCRKGLLVYVTSSPGIGKRAQVWTISRRFRIALDLFCDLSPGGPPVLEGTIHTGSGDIVVVHQADFVPERARTAPLSQSQVEEQLRKTGDPVFEIQGCSVNYTGDLFIPLGELNRFRREFYVKVRDAFLDRFRPDDADIAGIARRLESVSCAPGAGAGERRVLGDLPVISVYVDSV
;
A
#
# COMPACT_ATOMS: atom_id res chain seq x y z
N MET A 1 -2.45 38.35 16.27
CA MET A 1 -2.11 39.32 15.22
C MET A 1 -1.72 38.56 13.97
N ALA A 2 -2.63 38.46 12.99
CA ALA A 2 -2.38 37.75 11.73
C ALA A 2 -1.62 38.74 10.80
N GLY A 3 -0.38 38.38 10.46
CA GLY A 3 0.43 39.17 9.53
C GLY A 3 -0.20 39.19 8.14
N LEU A 4 -0.38 40.37 7.58
CA LEU A 4 -0.81 40.57 6.20
C LEU A 4 0.17 39.90 5.23
N PRO A 5 -0.32 39.24 4.18
CA PRO A 5 0.54 38.61 3.18
C PRO A 5 1.37 39.68 2.47
N ARG A 6 2.68 39.50 2.41
CA ARG A 6 3.61 40.34 1.68
C ARG A 6 3.22 40.36 0.20
N MET A 7 2.71 41.47 -0.31
CA MET A 7 2.47 41.65 -1.75
C MET A 7 3.81 41.62 -2.48
N ILE A 8 4.06 40.58 -3.25
CA ILE A 8 5.21 40.51 -4.15
C ILE A 8 4.82 41.28 -5.45
N ARG A 9 5.50 42.36 -5.74
CA ARG A 9 5.32 43.13 -7.00
C ARG A 9 6.06 42.38 -8.11
N CYS A 10 5.31 41.72 -9.00
CA CYS A 10 5.86 41.09 -10.20
C CYS A 10 5.90 42.10 -11.36
N ARG A 11 6.99 42.06 -12.16
CA ARG A 11 7.07 42.85 -13.41
C ARG A 11 6.21 42.19 -14.49
N LYS A 12 5.58 42.99 -15.35
CA LYS A 12 4.81 42.51 -16.49
C LYS A 12 5.69 41.66 -17.41
N GLY A 13 5.27 40.41 -17.69
CA GLY A 13 6.02 39.45 -18.52
C GLY A 13 6.85 38.42 -17.74
N LEU A 14 6.82 38.45 -16.39
CA LEU A 14 7.46 37.39 -15.58
C LEU A 14 6.57 36.17 -15.53
N LEU A 15 7.16 34.97 -15.73
CA LEU A 15 6.48 33.73 -15.50
C LEU A 15 6.33 33.48 -14.00
N VAL A 16 5.10 33.29 -13.53
CA VAL A 16 4.80 33.02 -12.14
C VAL A 16 4.41 31.54 -12.00
N TYR A 17 5.16 30.85 -11.18
CA TYR A 17 4.88 29.45 -10.87
C TYR A 17 4.13 29.35 -9.54
N VAL A 18 3.02 28.63 -9.53
CA VAL A 18 2.28 28.33 -8.30
C VAL A 18 2.80 27.01 -7.75
N THR A 19 3.60 27.08 -6.69
CA THR A 19 4.16 25.90 -6.02
C THR A 19 3.20 25.25 -5.03
N SER A 20 2.20 25.99 -4.53
CA SER A 20 1.15 25.45 -3.69
C SER A 20 -0.12 26.27 -3.81
N SER A 21 -1.27 25.60 -3.80
CA SER A 21 -2.57 26.25 -3.77
C SER A 21 -3.40 25.59 -2.65
N PRO A 22 -3.93 26.38 -1.69
CA PRO A 22 -4.79 25.84 -0.64
C PRO A 22 -6.02 25.10 -1.18
N GLY A 23 -6.53 25.53 -2.33
CA GLY A 23 -7.66 24.87 -3.01
C GLY A 23 -7.26 23.51 -3.60
N ILE A 24 -6.09 23.41 -4.22
CA ILE A 24 -5.57 22.14 -4.76
C ILE A 24 -5.22 21.19 -3.61
N GLY A 25 -4.57 21.69 -2.55
CA GLY A 25 -4.22 20.89 -1.37
C GLY A 25 -5.45 20.28 -0.71
N LYS A 26 -6.51 21.07 -0.48
CA LYS A 26 -7.79 20.57 0.06
C LYS A 26 -8.44 19.54 -0.86
N ARG A 27 -8.48 19.77 -2.17
CA ARG A 27 -9.06 18.83 -3.14
C ARG A 27 -8.26 17.55 -3.22
N ALA A 28 -6.92 17.62 -3.22
CA ALA A 28 -6.05 16.45 -3.18
C ALA A 28 -6.25 15.64 -1.89
N GLN A 29 -6.39 16.32 -0.74
CA GLN A 29 -6.62 15.67 0.55
C GLN A 29 -7.98 14.95 0.58
N VAL A 30 -9.04 15.57 0.06
CA VAL A 30 -10.36 14.92 -0.07
C VAL A 30 -10.28 13.72 -1.01
N TRP A 31 -9.55 13.81 -2.13
CA TRP A 31 -9.34 12.70 -3.06
C TRP A 31 -8.57 11.54 -2.41
N THR A 32 -7.54 11.84 -1.64
CA THR A 32 -6.74 10.83 -0.94
C THR A 32 -7.54 10.14 0.15
N ILE A 33 -8.43 10.86 0.85
CA ILE A 33 -9.27 10.30 1.92
C ILE A 33 -10.43 9.48 1.34
N SER A 34 -11.08 9.96 0.26
CA SER A 34 -12.28 9.32 -0.29
C SER A 34 -11.99 8.16 -1.24
N ARG A 35 -10.78 8.03 -1.78
CA ARG A 35 -10.35 6.90 -2.61
C ARG A 35 -9.18 6.17 -1.97
N ARG A 36 -9.35 5.67 -0.79
CA ARG A 36 -8.46 4.61 -0.30
C ARG A 36 -8.76 3.37 -1.14
N PHE A 37 -7.90 3.11 -2.10
CA PHE A 37 -7.89 1.80 -2.75
C PHE A 37 -7.57 0.79 -1.66
N ARG A 38 -8.58 0.01 -1.31
CA ARG A 38 -8.40 -1.10 -0.39
C ARG A 38 -8.33 -2.37 -1.21
N ILE A 39 -7.35 -3.18 -0.89
CA ILE A 39 -7.12 -4.46 -1.53
C ILE A 39 -7.86 -5.50 -0.71
N ALA A 40 -8.75 -6.23 -1.37
CA ALA A 40 -9.50 -7.29 -0.73
C ALA A 40 -8.58 -8.45 -0.34
N LEU A 41 -8.72 -8.90 0.90
CA LEU A 41 -7.95 -10.00 1.47
C LEU A 41 -8.87 -10.95 2.21
N ASP A 42 -8.87 -12.21 1.81
CA ASP A 42 -9.52 -13.28 2.54
C ASP A 42 -8.51 -14.05 3.37
N LEU A 43 -8.89 -14.42 4.58
CA LEU A 43 -8.05 -15.15 5.54
C LEU A 43 -8.64 -16.51 5.87
N PHE A 44 -7.78 -17.51 5.91
CA PHE A 44 -8.06 -18.80 6.48
C PHE A 44 -6.98 -19.15 7.50
N CYS A 45 -7.38 -19.51 8.71
CA CYS A 45 -6.46 -19.91 9.77
C CYS A 45 -6.77 -21.32 10.24
N ASP A 46 -5.78 -22.20 10.22
CA ASP A 46 -5.88 -23.54 10.81
C ASP A 46 -5.17 -23.56 12.16
N LEU A 47 -5.95 -23.85 13.20
CA LEU A 47 -5.52 -23.98 14.59
C LEU A 47 -5.84 -25.38 15.10
N SER A 48 -5.15 -26.36 14.56
CA SER A 48 -5.30 -27.77 14.98
C SER A 48 -4.37 -28.11 16.15
N PRO A 49 -4.82 -28.96 17.11
CA PRO A 49 -3.98 -29.37 18.21
C PRO A 49 -2.81 -30.25 17.73
N GLY A 50 -1.63 -30.03 18.32
CA GLY A 50 -0.44 -30.85 18.03
C GLY A 50 0.37 -30.42 16.80
N GLY A 51 -0.07 -29.42 16.06
CA GLY A 51 0.65 -28.81 14.97
C GLY A 51 0.83 -27.31 15.13
N PRO A 52 1.78 -26.70 14.43
CA PRO A 52 1.91 -25.24 14.40
C PRO A 52 0.75 -24.62 13.62
N PRO A 53 0.21 -23.46 14.07
CA PRO A 53 -0.81 -22.71 13.35
C PRO A 53 -0.38 -22.36 11.93
N VAL A 54 -1.32 -22.43 11.00
CA VAL A 54 -1.13 -22.02 9.61
C VAL A 54 -2.13 -20.90 9.29
N LEU A 55 -1.63 -19.81 8.75
CA LEU A 55 -2.43 -18.70 8.27
C LEU A 55 -2.23 -18.53 6.77
N GLU A 56 -3.32 -18.65 6.04
CA GLU A 56 -3.37 -18.43 4.60
C GLU A 56 -4.15 -17.16 4.31
N GLY A 57 -3.66 -16.38 3.36
CA GLY A 57 -4.34 -15.20 2.86
C GLY A 57 -4.40 -15.17 1.36
N THR A 58 -5.57 -14.88 0.82
CA THR A 58 -5.79 -14.69 -0.60
C THR A 58 -6.02 -13.22 -0.88
N ILE A 59 -5.07 -12.59 -1.58
CA ILE A 59 -5.13 -11.19 -2.00
C ILE A 59 -5.81 -11.16 -3.36
N HIS A 60 -6.96 -10.49 -3.47
CA HIS A 60 -7.67 -10.35 -4.73
C HIS A 60 -7.17 -9.14 -5.50
N THR A 61 -6.57 -9.38 -6.67
CA THR A 61 -6.09 -8.32 -7.55
C THR A 61 -6.76 -8.38 -8.92
N GLY A 62 -6.79 -7.25 -9.64
CA GLY A 62 -7.36 -7.21 -11.00
C GLY A 62 -6.60 -8.09 -12.01
N SER A 63 -5.38 -8.54 -11.70
CA SER A 63 -4.53 -9.40 -12.54
C SER A 63 -4.46 -10.86 -12.07
N GLY A 64 -5.28 -11.25 -11.10
CA GLY A 64 -5.34 -12.59 -10.50
C GLY A 64 -5.05 -12.57 -9.01
N ASP A 65 -5.33 -13.68 -8.34
CA ASP A 65 -5.17 -13.84 -6.91
C ASP A 65 -3.73 -14.18 -6.53
N ILE A 66 -3.30 -13.68 -5.37
CA ILE A 66 -2.01 -14.00 -4.78
C ILE A 66 -2.27 -14.72 -3.46
N VAL A 67 -1.80 -15.94 -3.35
CA VAL A 67 -1.94 -16.75 -2.12
C VAL A 67 -0.65 -16.67 -1.32
N VAL A 68 -0.78 -16.35 -0.05
CA VAL A 68 0.33 -16.24 0.91
C VAL A 68 0.06 -17.18 2.08
N VAL A 69 1.01 -18.05 2.40
CA VAL A 69 0.92 -18.98 3.52
C VAL A 69 2.02 -18.66 4.54
N HIS A 70 1.64 -18.65 5.80
CA HIS A 70 2.55 -18.47 6.91
C HIS A 70 2.26 -19.50 8.00
N GLN A 71 3.28 -20.23 8.40
CA GLN A 71 3.24 -21.20 9.51
C GLN A 71 3.91 -20.56 10.73
N ALA A 72 3.29 -20.75 11.89
CA ALA A 72 3.85 -20.28 13.15
C ALA A 72 5.10 -21.09 13.55
N ASP A 73 5.95 -20.48 14.35
CA ASP A 73 7.12 -21.11 14.97
C ASP A 73 6.82 -21.71 16.36
N PHE A 74 5.55 -21.77 16.75
CA PHE A 74 5.07 -22.32 18.01
C PHE A 74 3.94 -23.32 17.79
N VAL A 75 3.72 -24.18 18.77
CA VAL A 75 2.61 -25.14 18.81
C VAL A 75 1.68 -24.72 19.95
N PRO A 76 0.36 -24.58 19.70
CA PRO A 76 -0.59 -24.25 20.76
C PRO A 76 -0.64 -25.34 21.83
N GLU A 77 -0.68 -24.92 23.08
CA GLU A 77 -0.87 -25.83 24.19
C GLU A 77 -2.35 -26.09 24.45
N ARG A 78 -2.66 -27.19 25.12
CA ARG A 78 -4.01 -27.44 25.62
C ARG A 78 -4.29 -26.48 26.78
N ALA A 79 -5.41 -25.76 26.71
CA ALA A 79 -5.80 -24.85 27.78
C ALA A 79 -6.09 -25.61 29.08
N ARG A 80 -5.53 -25.10 30.19
CA ARG A 80 -5.78 -25.65 31.54
C ARG A 80 -7.00 -25.02 32.21
N THR A 81 -7.23 -23.73 31.95
CA THR A 81 -8.26 -22.93 32.66
C THR A 81 -9.15 -22.11 31.72
N ALA A 82 -8.58 -21.45 30.72
CA ALA A 82 -9.33 -20.56 29.84
C ALA A 82 -8.87 -20.77 28.40
N PRO A 83 -9.61 -21.57 27.60
CA PRO A 83 -9.32 -21.72 26.20
C PRO A 83 -9.56 -20.42 25.44
N LEU A 84 -8.78 -20.21 24.41
CA LEU A 84 -9.00 -19.12 23.46
C LEU A 84 -10.26 -19.43 22.64
N SER A 85 -11.20 -18.51 22.56
CA SER A 85 -12.37 -18.75 21.71
C SER A 85 -12.07 -18.47 20.24
N GLN A 86 -12.75 -19.16 19.33
CA GLN A 86 -12.63 -18.94 17.90
C GLN A 86 -12.88 -17.46 17.54
N SER A 87 -13.90 -16.84 18.12
CA SER A 87 -14.23 -15.44 17.90
C SER A 87 -13.11 -14.47 18.33
N GLN A 88 -12.40 -14.80 19.42
CA GLN A 88 -11.25 -14.01 19.84
C GLN A 88 -10.09 -14.11 18.84
N VAL A 89 -9.86 -15.30 18.28
CA VAL A 89 -8.86 -15.49 17.22
C VAL A 89 -9.22 -14.67 15.99
N GLU A 90 -10.44 -14.80 15.50
CA GLU A 90 -10.93 -14.03 14.33
C GLU A 90 -10.81 -12.52 14.54
N GLU A 91 -11.20 -12.02 15.72
CA GLU A 91 -11.07 -10.60 16.06
C GLU A 91 -9.60 -10.14 16.02
N GLN A 92 -8.69 -10.96 16.53
CA GLN A 92 -7.26 -10.61 16.51
C GLN A 92 -6.69 -10.67 15.09
N LEU A 93 -7.07 -11.66 14.28
CA LEU A 93 -6.61 -11.78 12.89
C LEU A 93 -7.10 -10.63 12.01
N ARG A 94 -8.31 -10.13 12.23
CA ARG A 94 -8.87 -8.98 11.49
C ARG A 94 -8.14 -7.66 11.73
N LYS A 95 -7.26 -7.56 12.73
CA LYS A 95 -6.47 -6.35 13.00
C LYS A 95 -5.28 -6.25 12.06
N THR A 96 -5.48 -5.80 10.82
CA THR A 96 -4.42 -5.74 9.80
C THR A 96 -3.25 -4.83 10.19
N GLY A 97 -3.54 -3.71 10.86
CA GLY A 97 -2.55 -2.67 11.12
C GLY A 97 -2.11 -1.89 9.86
N ASP A 98 -2.49 -2.35 8.68
CA ASP A 98 -2.20 -1.72 7.39
C ASP A 98 -3.52 -1.24 6.74
N PRO A 99 -3.66 0.07 6.47
CA PRO A 99 -4.88 0.63 5.90
C PRO A 99 -5.11 0.24 4.43
N VAL A 100 -4.13 -0.38 3.77
CA VAL A 100 -4.22 -0.77 2.36
C VAL A 100 -5.05 -2.03 2.19
N PHE A 101 -4.99 -2.98 3.13
CA PHE A 101 -5.72 -4.24 3.05
C PHE A 101 -7.05 -4.16 3.80
N GLU A 102 -8.11 -4.68 3.18
CA GLU A 102 -9.44 -4.83 3.78
C GLU A 102 -9.82 -6.32 3.82
N ILE A 103 -10.02 -6.84 5.02
CA ILE A 103 -10.42 -8.23 5.18
C ILE A 103 -11.90 -8.37 4.85
N GLN A 104 -12.19 -9.09 3.77
CA GLN A 104 -13.54 -9.43 3.36
C GLN A 104 -14.04 -10.70 4.05
N GLY A 105 -13.29 -11.78 3.93
CA GLY A 105 -13.56 -13.06 4.59
C GLY A 105 -12.50 -13.38 5.65
N CYS A 106 -12.93 -13.99 6.75
CA CYS A 106 -12.02 -14.57 7.74
C CYS A 106 -12.66 -15.82 8.31
N SER A 107 -12.06 -16.96 8.04
CA SER A 107 -12.49 -18.26 8.56
C SER A 107 -11.37 -18.89 9.39
N VAL A 108 -11.76 -19.50 10.49
CA VAL A 108 -10.83 -20.16 11.39
C VAL A 108 -11.29 -21.60 11.61
N ASN A 109 -10.46 -22.55 11.22
CA ASN A 109 -10.60 -23.93 11.63
C ASN A 109 -9.99 -24.08 13.02
N TYR A 110 -10.86 -24.13 14.03
CA TYR A 110 -10.46 -24.21 15.43
C TYR A 110 -10.93 -25.52 16.03
N THR A 111 -10.00 -26.36 16.42
CA THR A 111 -10.31 -27.66 16.99
C THR A 111 -9.66 -27.80 18.36
N GLY A 112 -10.50 -28.04 19.37
CA GLY A 112 -10.04 -28.28 20.72
C GLY A 112 -9.90 -27.04 21.60
N ASP A 113 -9.62 -27.27 22.87
CA ASP A 113 -9.40 -26.22 23.86
C ASP A 113 -7.94 -25.80 23.83
N LEU A 114 -7.62 -24.83 22.99
CA LEU A 114 -6.25 -24.36 22.80
C LEU A 114 -5.97 -23.11 23.63
N PHE A 115 -4.74 -23.02 24.08
CA PHE A 115 -4.17 -21.84 24.71
C PHE A 115 -3.03 -21.31 23.84
N ILE A 116 -3.13 -20.03 23.46
CA ILE A 116 -2.09 -19.30 22.75
C ILE A 116 -1.89 -17.97 23.50
N PRO A 117 -0.68 -17.67 23.96
CA PRO A 117 -0.40 -16.34 24.51
C PRO A 117 -0.73 -15.26 23.48
N LEU A 118 -1.44 -14.21 23.90
CA LEU A 118 -1.83 -13.10 22.99
C LEU A 118 -0.61 -12.46 22.31
N GLY A 119 0.55 -12.45 22.97
CA GLY A 119 1.80 -11.98 22.39
C GLY A 119 2.24 -12.79 21.18
N GLU A 120 2.16 -14.13 21.26
CA GLU A 120 2.51 -15.05 20.19
C GLU A 120 1.52 -14.92 19.01
N LEU A 121 0.23 -14.90 19.30
CA LEU A 121 -0.79 -14.69 18.27
C LEU A 121 -0.61 -13.36 17.54
N ASN A 122 -0.27 -12.29 18.26
CA ASN A 122 -0.01 -10.98 17.68
C ASN A 122 1.29 -10.96 16.85
N ARG A 123 2.33 -11.67 17.28
CA ARG A 123 3.58 -11.83 16.53
C ARG A 123 3.32 -12.56 15.23
N PHE A 124 2.70 -13.72 15.29
CA PHE A 124 2.31 -14.55 14.17
C PHE A 124 1.50 -13.77 13.11
N ARG A 125 0.49 -13.03 13.56
CA ARG A 125 -0.30 -12.16 12.69
C ARG A 125 0.56 -11.09 12.01
N ARG A 126 1.45 -10.38 12.75
CA ARG A 126 2.29 -9.32 12.18
C ARG A 126 3.26 -9.87 11.13
N GLU A 127 3.89 -10.99 11.39
CA GLU A 127 4.78 -11.66 10.45
C GLU A 127 4.06 -12.06 9.17
N PHE A 128 2.84 -12.55 9.31
CA PHE A 128 1.99 -12.85 8.17
C PHE A 128 1.69 -11.60 7.32
N TYR A 129 1.27 -10.49 7.92
CA TYR A 129 0.97 -9.27 7.16
C TYR A 129 2.20 -8.65 6.49
N VAL A 130 3.38 -8.83 7.05
CA VAL A 130 4.63 -8.47 6.36
C VAL A 130 4.77 -9.29 5.07
N LYS A 131 4.58 -10.62 5.13
CA LYS A 131 4.63 -11.49 3.95
C LYS A 131 3.56 -11.14 2.92
N VAL A 132 2.33 -10.84 3.36
CA VAL A 132 1.23 -10.40 2.48
C VAL A 132 1.63 -9.14 1.71
N ARG A 133 2.16 -8.14 2.42
CA ARG A 133 2.62 -6.90 1.80
C ARG A 133 3.75 -7.14 0.82
N ASP A 134 4.75 -7.93 1.21
CA ASP A 134 5.92 -8.19 0.39
C ASP A 134 5.53 -8.97 -0.88
N ALA A 135 4.68 -9.99 -0.78
CA ALA A 135 4.14 -10.74 -1.92
C ALA A 135 3.33 -9.84 -2.88
N PHE A 136 2.54 -8.92 -2.31
CA PHE A 136 1.82 -7.94 -3.11
C PHE A 136 2.77 -6.99 -3.85
N LEU A 137 3.79 -6.46 -3.19
CA LEU A 137 4.75 -5.56 -3.79
C LEU A 137 5.61 -6.27 -4.86
N ASP A 138 6.01 -7.52 -4.61
CA ASP A 138 6.82 -8.30 -5.56
C ASP A 138 6.06 -8.57 -6.86
N ARG A 139 4.73 -8.70 -6.81
CA ARG A 139 3.89 -8.85 -8.02
C ARG A 139 3.97 -7.64 -8.95
N PHE A 140 4.18 -6.46 -8.39
CA PHE A 140 4.24 -5.20 -9.15
C PHE A 140 5.65 -4.66 -9.31
N ARG A 141 6.65 -5.36 -8.78
CA ARG A 141 8.04 -4.97 -8.97
C ARG A 141 8.44 -5.29 -10.41
N PRO A 142 8.93 -4.28 -11.18
CA PRO A 142 9.47 -4.54 -12.50
C PRO A 142 10.68 -5.46 -12.41
N ASP A 143 10.82 -6.37 -13.35
CA ASP A 143 12.00 -7.22 -13.44
C ASP A 143 13.21 -6.43 -13.99
N ASP A 144 14.41 -7.03 -13.88
CA ASP A 144 15.64 -6.39 -14.34
C ASP A 144 15.64 -6.13 -15.86
N ALA A 145 14.93 -6.95 -16.64
CA ALA A 145 14.77 -6.77 -18.08
C ALA A 145 13.88 -5.58 -18.42
N ASP A 146 12.80 -5.39 -17.65
CA ASP A 146 11.90 -4.22 -17.76
C ASP A 146 12.67 -2.95 -17.44
N ILE A 147 13.46 -2.95 -16.33
CA ILE A 147 14.27 -1.83 -15.91
C ILE A 147 15.30 -1.47 -16.99
N ALA A 148 16.02 -2.45 -17.51
CA ALA A 148 17.00 -2.26 -18.59
C ALA A 148 16.33 -1.78 -19.90
N GLY A 149 15.13 -2.25 -20.18
CA GLY A 149 14.33 -1.80 -21.32
C GLY A 149 13.89 -0.34 -21.22
N ILE A 150 13.51 0.09 -20.02
CA ILE A 150 13.14 1.48 -19.73
C ILE A 150 14.38 2.36 -19.82
N ALA A 151 15.51 1.95 -19.22
CA ALA A 151 16.77 2.69 -19.27
C ALA A 151 17.22 2.95 -20.73
N ARG A 152 17.20 1.91 -21.59
CA ARG A 152 17.52 2.05 -23.02
C ARG A 152 16.57 3.02 -23.75
N ARG A 153 15.27 3.01 -23.42
CA ARG A 153 14.31 3.96 -23.98
C ARG A 153 14.59 5.38 -23.52
N LEU A 154 14.95 5.59 -22.27
CA LEU A 154 15.33 6.92 -21.74
C LEU A 154 16.61 7.44 -22.41
N GLU A 155 17.61 6.60 -22.64
CA GLU A 155 18.81 6.97 -23.37
C GLU A 155 18.53 7.35 -24.83
N SER A 156 17.54 6.71 -25.48
CA SER A 156 17.11 7.03 -26.84
C SER A 156 16.29 8.31 -26.93
N VAL A 157 15.69 8.77 -25.85
CA VAL A 157 15.06 10.10 -25.75
C VAL A 157 16.14 11.12 -25.55
N SER A 158 16.83 11.48 -26.64
CA SER A 158 17.76 12.60 -26.65
C SER A 158 16.99 13.87 -26.30
N CYS A 159 17.04 14.29 -25.06
CA CYS A 159 16.70 15.65 -24.67
C CYS A 159 17.78 16.57 -25.26
N ALA A 160 17.70 16.88 -26.55
CA ALA A 160 18.49 17.94 -27.13
C ALA A 160 18.09 19.24 -26.41
N PRO A 161 18.96 19.83 -25.59
CA PRO A 161 18.66 21.09 -24.95
C PRO A 161 18.57 22.14 -26.07
N GLY A 162 17.36 22.52 -26.45
CA GLY A 162 17.16 23.62 -27.37
C GLY A 162 16.31 23.40 -28.63
N ALA A 163 15.84 22.17 -28.89
CA ALA A 163 14.98 21.93 -30.08
C ALA A 163 13.49 22.29 -29.87
N GLY A 164 13.17 23.08 -28.86
CA GLY A 164 11.80 23.46 -28.49
C GLY A 164 11.40 24.91 -28.76
N ALA A 165 12.08 25.61 -29.68
CA ALA A 165 11.61 26.92 -30.18
C ALA A 165 10.65 26.74 -31.39
N GLY A 166 10.05 25.57 -31.57
CA GLY A 166 9.01 25.33 -32.58
C GLY A 166 7.64 25.58 -31.96
N GLU A 167 6.93 26.49 -32.60
CA GLU A 167 5.51 26.85 -32.50
C GLU A 167 4.75 26.24 -31.30
N ARG A 168 4.42 27.11 -30.34
CA ARG A 168 3.40 26.88 -29.34
C ARG A 168 2.10 26.45 -30.04
N ARG A 169 1.90 25.15 -30.22
CA ARG A 169 0.53 24.66 -30.42
C ARG A 169 -0.22 25.03 -29.14
N VAL A 170 -1.08 26.02 -29.24
CA VAL A 170 -2.10 26.28 -28.22
C VAL A 170 -3.03 25.05 -28.21
N LEU A 171 -2.66 24.02 -27.48
CA LEU A 171 -3.63 22.98 -27.09
C LEU A 171 -4.55 23.68 -26.09
N GLY A 172 -5.80 23.93 -26.51
CA GLY A 172 -6.78 24.64 -25.70
C GLY A 172 -6.90 24.00 -24.32
N ASP A 173 -7.05 24.86 -23.34
CA ASP A 173 -7.50 24.66 -21.93
C ASP A 173 -7.11 23.40 -21.14
N LEU A 174 -6.14 22.61 -21.57
CA LEU A 174 -5.61 21.50 -20.77
C LEU A 174 -4.44 21.99 -19.89
N PRO A 175 -4.46 21.72 -18.59
CA PRO A 175 -3.36 22.09 -17.71
C PRO A 175 -2.09 21.35 -18.12
N VAL A 176 -1.05 22.08 -18.46
CA VAL A 176 0.29 21.52 -18.70
C VAL A 176 0.87 21.14 -17.33
N ILE A 177 1.02 19.86 -17.08
CA ILE A 177 1.70 19.36 -15.90
C ILE A 177 3.18 19.22 -16.23
N SER A 178 4.01 20.07 -15.62
CA SER A 178 5.47 19.92 -15.66
C SER A 178 5.92 19.17 -14.41
N VAL A 179 6.53 18.02 -14.59
CA VAL A 179 7.15 17.27 -13.50
C VAL A 179 8.63 17.63 -13.45
N TYR A 180 9.05 18.26 -12.37
CA TYR A 180 10.47 18.46 -12.07
C TYR A 180 10.99 17.22 -11.33
N VAL A 181 11.99 16.56 -11.90
CA VAL A 181 12.75 15.53 -11.22
C VAL A 181 14.07 16.17 -10.79
N ASP A 182 14.23 16.40 -9.49
CA ASP A 182 15.52 16.78 -8.93
C ASP A 182 16.42 15.56 -8.97
N SER A 183 17.52 15.64 -9.68
CA SER A 183 18.58 14.63 -9.63
C SER A 183 19.40 14.86 -8.36
N VAL A 184 19.36 13.88 -7.44
CA VAL A 184 20.26 13.82 -6.29
C VAL A 184 21.66 13.40 -6.75
#